data_606e0bca0d763d4363f869b83fe25fb9
#
_entry.id   606e0bca0d763d4363f869b83fe25fb9
#
_cell.length_a   1.000
_cell.length_b   1.000
_cell.length_c   1.000
_cell.angle_alpha   90.00
_cell.angle_beta   90.00
_cell.angle_gamma   90.00
#
_symmetry.space_group_name_H-M   'P 1'
#
loop_
_entity.id
_entity.type
_entity.pdbx_description
1 polymer ?
#
loop_
_entity_poly.entity_id
_entity_poly.type
_entity_poly.pdbx_seq_one_letter_code
_entity_poly.pdbx_strand_id
1 'polypeptide(L)'
;TTDRLDDLAAVPPADYLKIDVQGAELAIISNAKAKLAEAVLIQAEVRFLPLYDGEPGFGDLDRELRAQGFLFHDFAFLKRQALQTPSSARLRRRAFRQAVDGDAFFVRDLTNVGDMTDAQLWRLAVLAQAVVGSPNLALFALDALAARKAVPADAADGYLALLPPAMLREA
;
A
#
# COMPACT_ATOMS: atom_id res chain seq x y z
N THR A 1 8.42 -28.05 4.82
CA THR A 1 7.24 -27.89 3.92
C THR A 1 6.70 -26.49 4.12
N THR A 2 6.41 -25.82 3.04
CA THR A 2 5.71 -24.53 3.00
C THR A 2 4.34 -24.75 2.39
N ASP A 3 3.33 -24.03 2.90
CA ASP A 3 1.98 -24.07 2.38
C ASP A 3 1.66 -22.76 1.64
N ARG A 4 0.78 -22.80 0.69
CA ARG A 4 0.26 -21.59 0.03
C ARG A 4 -0.71 -20.90 0.98
N LEU A 5 -0.75 -19.57 0.95
CA LEU A 5 -1.67 -18.82 1.81
C LEU A 5 -3.15 -19.16 1.49
N ASP A 6 -3.48 -19.37 0.22
CA ASP A 6 -4.83 -19.75 -0.19
C ASP A 6 -5.27 -21.13 0.35
N ASP A 7 -4.33 -22.04 0.59
CA ASP A 7 -4.61 -23.39 1.09
C ASP A 7 -4.80 -23.45 2.62
N LEU A 8 -4.48 -22.37 3.34
CA LEU A 8 -4.59 -22.31 4.80
C LEU A 8 -6.03 -22.01 5.23
N ALA A 9 -6.82 -23.06 5.49
CA ALA A 9 -8.22 -22.93 5.89
C ALA A 9 -8.42 -22.13 7.20
N ALA A 10 -7.44 -22.17 8.10
CA ALA A 10 -7.49 -21.45 9.37
C ALA A 10 -7.25 -19.92 9.22
N VAL A 11 -6.76 -19.46 8.08
CA VAL A 11 -6.53 -18.05 7.79
C VAL A 11 -7.74 -17.48 7.05
N PRO A 12 -8.47 -16.51 7.61
CA PRO A 12 -9.59 -15.88 6.91
C PRO A 12 -9.09 -15.01 5.75
N PRO A 13 -9.96 -14.58 4.81
CA PRO A 13 -9.65 -13.50 3.87
C PRO A 13 -9.16 -12.26 4.60
N ALA A 14 -8.15 -11.60 4.02
CA ALA A 14 -7.51 -10.44 4.63
C ALA A 14 -8.15 -9.13 4.13
N ASP A 15 -8.31 -8.15 5.02
CA ASP A 15 -8.63 -6.77 4.66
C ASP A 15 -7.37 -5.98 4.31
N TYR A 16 -6.27 -6.33 4.98
CA TYR A 16 -4.94 -5.73 4.85
C TYR A 16 -3.87 -6.81 5.01
N LEU A 17 -2.89 -6.79 4.14
CA LEU A 17 -1.69 -7.62 4.25
C LEU A 17 -0.46 -6.71 4.42
N LYS A 18 0.33 -6.95 5.48
CA LYS A 18 1.73 -6.50 5.54
C LYS A 18 2.64 -7.71 5.32
N ILE A 19 3.56 -7.59 4.37
CA ILE A 19 4.50 -8.67 4.03
C ILE A 19 5.92 -8.12 3.91
N ASP A 20 6.86 -8.81 4.60
CA ASP A 20 8.29 -8.52 4.62
C ASP A 20 8.98 -9.85 4.93
N VAL A 21 9.32 -10.60 3.89
CA VAL A 21 9.85 -11.99 3.97
C VAL A 21 11.15 -12.15 3.18
N GLN A 22 11.80 -11.02 2.92
CA GLN A 22 13.15 -10.95 2.36
C GLN A 22 13.31 -11.68 1.02
N GLY A 23 12.44 -11.35 0.04
CA GLY A 23 12.55 -11.79 -1.35
C GLY A 23 11.52 -12.84 -1.79
N ALA A 24 10.65 -13.32 -0.88
CA ALA A 24 9.58 -14.26 -1.24
C ALA A 24 8.20 -13.60 -1.41
N GLU A 25 8.12 -12.26 -1.36
CA GLU A 25 6.87 -11.49 -1.42
C GLU A 25 6.05 -11.82 -2.66
N LEU A 26 6.68 -11.81 -3.83
CA LEU A 26 6.01 -12.13 -5.10
C LEU A 26 5.45 -13.55 -5.09
N ALA A 27 6.21 -14.52 -4.62
CA ALA A 27 5.78 -15.93 -4.58
C ALA A 27 4.57 -16.11 -3.66
N ILE A 28 4.56 -15.44 -2.50
CA ILE A 28 3.44 -15.51 -1.55
C ILE A 28 2.20 -14.82 -2.14
N ILE A 29 2.34 -13.60 -2.63
CA ILE A 29 1.22 -12.81 -3.18
C ILE A 29 0.60 -13.51 -4.39
N SER A 30 1.40 -14.09 -5.29
CA SER A 30 0.89 -14.84 -6.45
C SER A 30 0.07 -16.08 -6.07
N ASN A 31 0.27 -16.62 -4.85
CA ASN A 31 -0.43 -17.77 -4.30
C ASN A 31 -1.39 -17.40 -3.14
N ALA A 32 -1.86 -16.15 -3.13
CA ALA A 32 -2.76 -15.61 -2.11
C ALA A 32 -4.01 -14.94 -2.71
N LYS A 33 -4.37 -15.26 -3.95
CA LYS A 33 -5.41 -14.55 -4.70
C LYS A 33 -6.78 -14.62 -4.04
N ALA A 34 -7.15 -15.78 -3.51
CA ALA A 34 -8.42 -15.97 -2.81
C ALA A 34 -8.45 -15.22 -1.46
N LYS A 35 -7.34 -15.26 -0.71
CA LYS A 35 -7.25 -14.57 0.59
C LYS A 35 -7.17 -13.05 0.45
N LEU A 36 -6.67 -12.54 -0.69
CA LEU A 36 -6.54 -11.12 -0.99
C LEU A 36 -7.70 -10.57 -1.84
N ALA A 37 -8.66 -11.39 -2.24
CA ALA A 37 -9.78 -10.95 -3.07
C ALA A 37 -10.56 -9.77 -2.46
N GLU A 38 -10.75 -9.77 -1.14
CA GLU A 38 -11.45 -8.73 -0.39
C GLU A 38 -10.53 -7.64 0.19
N ALA A 39 -9.20 -7.84 0.09
CA ALA A 39 -8.23 -6.89 0.65
C ALA A 39 -8.32 -5.54 -0.07
N VAL A 40 -8.14 -4.45 0.67
CA VAL A 40 -8.16 -3.09 0.14
C VAL A 40 -6.79 -2.42 0.21
N LEU A 41 -5.87 -2.98 0.99
CA LEU A 41 -4.52 -2.45 1.18
C LEU A 41 -3.50 -3.59 1.29
N ILE A 42 -2.39 -3.43 0.59
CA ILE A 42 -1.20 -4.29 0.75
C ILE A 42 -0.01 -3.38 1.03
N GLN A 43 0.77 -3.71 2.06
CA GLN A 43 2.08 -3.12 2.33
C GLN A 43 3.12 -4.21 2.12
N ALA A 44 4.04 -4.00 1.20
CA ALA A 44 5.05 -5.00 0.87
C ALA A 44 6.45 -4.37 0.81
N GLU A 45 7.45 -5.12 1.29
CA GLU A 45 8.83 -4.78 0.99
C GLU A 45 9.08 -4.92 -0.52
N VAL A 46 9.76 -3.92 -1.08
CA VAL A 46 10.07 -3.87 -2.52
C VAL A 46 11.54 -3.60 -2.75
N ARG A 47 12.11 -4.23 -3.78
CA ARG A 47 13.52 -4.09 -4.16
C ARG A 47 13.67 -3.28 -5.44
N PHE A 48 14.65 -2.39 -5.44
CA PHE A 48 15.07 -1.63 -6.63
C PHE A 48 16.42 -2.11 -7.16
N LEU A 49 17.22 -2.71 -6.26
CA LEU A 49 18.46 -3.40 -6.60
C LEU A 49 18.37 -4.83 -6.06
N PRO A 50 18.66 -5.85 -6.88
CA PRO A 50 18.66 -7.22 -6.41
C PRO A 50 19.78 -7.42 -5.36
N LEU A 51 19.44 -7.99 -4.22
CA LEU A 51 20.40 -8.41 -3.19
C LEU A 51 20.74 -9.90 -3.33
N TYR A 52 19.85 -10.66 -3.97
CA TYR A 52 20.00 -12.08 -4.22
C TYR A 52 19.75 -12.41 -5.69
N ASP A 53 20.37 -13.49 -6.17
CA ASP A 53 20.16 -13.96 -7.54
C ASP A 53 18.72 -14.36 -7.76
N GLY A 54 18.11 -13.80 -8.81
CA GLY A 54 16.72 -14.08 -9.16
C GLY A 54 15.66 -13.42 -8.26
N GLU A 55 16.07 -12.54 -7.33
CA GLU A 55 15.13 -11.79 -6.48
C GLU A 55 14.22 -10.88 -7.33
N PRO A 56 12.88 -10.96 -7.13
CA PRO A 56 11.94 -10.11 -7.84
C PRO A 56 12.15 -8.63 -7.47
N GLY A 57 12.09 -7.76 -8.47
CA GLY A 57 12.11 -6.33 -8.24
C GLY A 57 10.73 -5.71 -8.05
N PHE A 58 10.70 -4.40 -7.74
CA PHE A 58 9.47 -3.62 -7.64
C PHE A 58 8.53 -3.81 -8.84
N GLY A 59 9.07 -3.82 -10.05
CA GLY A 59 8.26 -3.97 -11.27
C GLY A 59 7.56 -5.34 -11.40
N ASP A 60 8.16 -6.40 -10.86
CA ASP A 60 7.57 -7.73 -10.89
C ASP A 60 6.39 -7.81 -9.91
N LEU A 61 6.59 -7.26 -8.70
CA LEU A 61 5.55 -7.18 -7.67
C LEU A 61 4.40 -6.26 -8.09
N ASP A 62 4.70 -5.07 -8.64
CA ASP A 62 3.69 -4.14 -9.15
C ASP A 62 2.84 -4.78 -10.25
N ARG A 63 3.47 -5.53 -11.17
CA ARG A 63 2.73 -6.23 -12.23
C ARG A 63 1.77 -7.28 -11.68
N GLU A 64 2.23 -8.09 -10.71
CA GLU A 64 1.36 -9.11 -10.08
C GLU A 64 0.23 -8.46 -9.30
N LEU A 65 0.51 -7.41 -8.52
CA LEU A 65 -0.51 -6.71 -7.74
C LEU A 65 -1.54 -6.02 -8.65
N ARG A 66 -1.11 -5.42 -9.77
CA ARG A 66 -2.03 -4.88 -10.79
C ARG A 66 -2.93 -5.96 -11.37
N ALA A 67 -2.40 -7.16 -11.63
CA ALA A 67 -3.20 -8.27 -12.12
C ALA A 67 -4.25 -8.75 -11.09
N GLN A 68 -4.04 -8.45 -9.80
CA GLN A 68 -4.98 -8.71 -8.72
C GLN A 68 -5.86 -7.50 -8.35
N GLY A 69 -5.80 -6.39 -9.12
CA GLY A 69 -6.62 -5.20 -8.94
C GLY A 69 -6.11 -4.24 -7.86
N PHE A 70 -4.79 -4.17 -7.65
CA PHE A 70 -4.15 -3.19 -6.77
C PHE A 70 -3.25 -2.24 -7.57
N LEU A 71 -3.19 -0.99 -7.15
CA LEU A 71 -2.31 0.03 -7.73
C LEU A 71 -1.35 0.55 -6.65
N PHE A 72 -0.11 0.81 -7.06
CA PHE A 72 0.84 1.49 -6.19
C PHE A 72 0.29 2.87 -5.78
N HIS A 73 0.37 3.16 -4.47
CA HIS A 73 -0.12 4.40 -3.90
C HIS A 73 1.03 5.30 -3.44
N ASP A 74 1.87 4.81 -2.53
CA ASP A 74 3.00 5.56 -1.98
C ASP A 74 4.01 4.62 -1.32
N PHE A 75 5.15 5.17 -0.91
CA PHE A 75 6.11 4.48 -0.06
C PHE A 75 5.92 4.86 1.41
N ALA A 76 5.78 3.85 2.28
CA ALA A 76 5.89 4.06 3.72
C ALA A 76 7.31 4.43 4.12
N PHE A 77 8.28 3.80 3.45
CA PHE A 77 9.70 4.02 3.67
C PHE A 77 10.45 3.74 2.36
N LEU A 78 11.50 4.52 2.10
CA LEU A 78 12.38 4.32 0.95
C LEU A 78 13.83 4.52 1.35
N LYS A 79 14.58 3.43 1.35
CA LYS A 79 16.01 3.43 1.64
C LYS A 79 16.82 3.87 0.44
N ARG A 80 17.73 4.78 0.68
CA ARG A 80 18.67 5.29 -0.33
C ARG A 80 20.10 5.09 0.15
N GLN A 81 20.97 4.78 -0.81
CA GLN A 81 22.40 4.61 -0.55
C GLN A 81 23.25 5.48 -1.49
N ALA A 82 24.52 5.65 -1.11
CA ALA A 82 25.52 6.23 -1.97
C ALA A 82 25.99 5.22 -3.01
N LEU A 83 26.19 5.67 -4.22
CA LEU A 83 27.03 4.95 -5.17
C LEU A 83 28.48 5.07 -4.67
N GLN A 84 29.14 3.93 -4.43
CA GLN A 84 30.49 3.90 -3.86
C GLN A 84 31.51 4.39 -4.88
N THR A 85 32.12 5.54 -4.60
CA THR A 85 33.20 6.15 -5.37
C THR A 85 34.25 6.73 -4.42
N PRO A 86 35.48 6.95 -4.86
CA PRO A 86 36.51 7.59 -4.01
C PRO A 86 36.07 8.95 -3.45
N SER A 87 35.15 9.64 -4.13
CA SER A 87 34.66 10.96 -3.71
C SER A 87 33.38 10.91 -2.90
N SER A 88 32.67 9.77 -2.83
CA SER A 88 31.36 9.68 -2.17
C SER A 88 31.41 9.97 -0.67
N ALA A 89 32.54 9.71 0.00
CA ALA A 89 32.75 10.03 1.40
C ALA A 89 32.62 11.54 1.72
N ARG A 90 32.75 12.41 0.72
CA ARG A 90 32.61 13.87 0.84
C ARG A 90 31.15 14.33 0.81
N LEU A 91 30.20 13.43 0.53
CA LEU A 91 28.78 13.75 0.45
C LEU A 91 28.05 13.46 1.79
N ARG A 92 27.11 14.30 2.13
CA ARG A 92 26.18 14.02 3.25
C ARG A 92 25.13 13.01 2.79
N ARG A 93 24.59 12.19 3.72
CA ARG A 93 23.56 11.15 3.44
C ARG A 93 22.35 11.68 2.66
N ARG A 94 21.93 12.93 2.88
CA ARG A 94 20.83 13.56 2.15
C ARG A 94 21.05 13.67 0.62
N ALA A 95 22.32 13.57 0.17
CA ALA A 95 22.68 13.58 -1.25
C ALA A 95 22.64 12.19 -1.89
N PHE A 96 22.42 11.12 -1.11
CA PHE A 96 22.32 9.75 -1.61
C PHE A 96 20.94 9.56 -2.25
N ARG A 97 20.92 9.20 -3.53
CA ARG A 97 19.67 9.12 -4.31
C ARG A 97 19.38 7.74 -4.89
N GLN A 98 20.34 6.79 -4.83
CA GLN A 98 20.10 5.45 -5.29
C GLN A 98 19.13 4.74 -4.36
N ALA A 99 17.91 4.49 -4.83
CA ALA A 99 16.95 3.63 -4.13
C ALA A 99 17.47 2.19 -4.13
N VAL A 100 17.34 1.52 -3.01
CA VAL A 100 17.78 0.12 -2.80
C VAL A 100 16.61 -0.77 -2.49
N ASP A 101 15.88 -0.44 -1.44
CA ASP A 101 14.68 -1.14 -0.96
C ASP A 101 13.72 -0.15 -0.30
N GLY A 102 12.54 -0.60 0.01
CA GLY A 102 11.54 0.18 0.75
C GLY A 102 10.28 -0.60 1.00
N ASP A 103 9.40 -0.04 1.82
CA ASP A 103 8.03 -0.53 2.02
C ASP A 103 7.10 0.30 1.14
N ALA A 104 6.32 -0.37 0.30
CA ALA A 104 5.37 0.25 -0.61
C ALA A 104 3.92 -0.09 -0.23
N PHE A 105 3.05 0.89 -0.34
CA PHE A 105 1.60 0.71 -0.22
C PHE A 105 0.97 0.52 -1.60
N PHE A 106 0.16 -0.52 -1.72
CA PHE A 106 -0.69 -0.77 -2.86
C PHE A 106 -2.14 -0.80 -2.39
N VAL A 107 -2.99 -0.03 -3.05
CA VAL A 107 -4.41 0.07 -2.71
C VAL A 107 -5.26 -0.55 -3.82
N ARG A 108 -6.47 -1.01 -3.49
CA ARG A 108 -7.44 -1.47 -4.49
C ARG A 108 -7.59 -0.42 -5.58
N ASP A 109 -7.75 -0.83 -6.83
CA ASP A 109 -7.86 0.06 -7.98
C ASP A 109 -9.05 1.04 -7.80
N LEU A 110 -8.71 2.30 -7.53
CA LEU A 110 -9.68 3.36 -7.28
C LEU A 110 -10.31 3.90 -8.57
N THR A 111 -9.80 3.56 -9.75
CA THR A 111 -10.40 3.94 -11.03
C THR A 111 -11.72 3.20 -11.25
N ASN A 112 -11.89 2.07 -10.57
CA ASN A 112 -13.09 1.23 -10.61
C ASN A 112 -13.80 1.19 -9.24
N VAL A 113 -13.93 2.34 -8.57
CA VAL A 113 -14.54 2.43 -7.24
C VAL A 113 -15.97 1.86 -7.20
N GLY A 114 -16.66 1.83 -8.34
CA GLY A 114 -17.98 1.22 -8.49
C GLY A 114 -18.02 -0.27 -8.16
N ASP A 115 -16.92 -0.98 -8.36
CA ASP A 115 -16.79 -2.41 -8.11
C ASP A 115 -16.48 -2.73 -6.64
N MET A 116 -16.09 -1.74 -5.84
CA MET A 116 -15.85 -1.92 -4.41
C MET A 116 -17.17 -1.95 -3.64
N THR A 117 -17.27 -2.85 -2.67
CA THR A 117 -18.38 -2.87 -1.70
C THR A 117 -18.27 -1.73 -0.69
N ASP A 118 -19.38 -1.37 -0.03
CA ASP A 118 -19.38 -0.37 1.04
C ASP A 118 -18.46 -0.80 2.20
N ALA A 119 -18.41 -2.11 2.48
CA ALA A 119 -17.51 -2.66 3.49
C ALA A 119 -16.02 -2.47 3.12
N GLN A 120 -15.66 -2.65 1.85
CA GLN A 120 -14.30 -2.39 1.37
C GLN A 120 -13.95 -0.90 1.45
N LEU A 121 -14.86 -0.02 1.05
CA LEU A 121 -14.66 1.43 1.16
C LEU A 121 -14.49 1.88 2.61
N TRP A 122 -15.27 1.30 3.53
CA TRP A 122 -15.15 1.60 4.96
C TRP A 122 -13.80 1.17 5.54
N ARG A 123 -13.36 -0.06 5.19
CA ARG A 123 -12.02 -0.55 5.57
C ARG A 123 -10.91 0.32 4.98
N LEU A 124 -11.07 0.73 3.71
CA LEU A 124 -10.11 1.63 3.05
C LEU A 124 -10.00 2.97 3.78
N ALA A 125 -11.12 3.60 4.16
CA ALA A 125 -11.11 4.86 4.90
C ALA A 125 -10.33 4.74 6.22
N VAL A 126 -10.58 3.66 6.99
CA VAL A 126 -9.89 3.41 8.26
C VAL A 126 -8.40 3.15 8.05
N LEU A 127 -8.04 2.27 7.10
CA LEU A 127 -6.65 1.90 6.83
C LEU A 127 -5.86 3.05 6.20
N ALA A 128 -6.50 3.87 5.39
CA ALA A 128 -5.90 5.08 4.82
C ALA A 128 -5.42 6.05 5.90
N GLN A 129 -6.22 6.24 6.96
CA GLN A 129 -5.82 7.08 8.09
C GLN A 129 -4.84 6.38 9.02
N ALA A 130 -5.12 5.13 9.42
CA ALA A 130 -4.41 4.46 10.50
C ALA A 130 -3.07 3.85 10.09
N VAL A 131 -2.93 3.44 8.82
CA VAL A 131 -1.75 2.72 8.31
C VAL A 131 -0.98 3.53 7.28
N VAL A 132 -1.69 4.05 6.28
CA VAL A 132 -1.05 4.79 5.18
C VAL A 132 -0.68 6.22 5.59
N GLY A 133 -1.47 6.84 6.47
CA GLY A 133 -1.33 8.26 6.81
C GLY A 133 -1.74 9.17 5.64
N SER A 134 -2.70 8.74 4.83
CA SER A 134 -3.17 9.45 3.63
C SER A 134 -4.59 9.99 3.83
N PRO A 135 -4.76 11.23 4.37
CA PRO A 135 -6.08 11.83 4.56
C PRO A 135 -6.89 11.94 3.28
N ASN A 136 -6.23 12.20 2.15
CA ASN A 136 -6.91 12.30 0.86
C ASN A 136 -7.53 10.96 0.43
N LEU A 137 -6.86 9.84 0.70
CA LEU A 137 -7.39 8.50 0.43
C LEU A 137 -8.58 8.18 1.34
N ALA A 138 -8.51 8.59 2.62
CA ALA A 138 -9.61 8.42 3.56
C ALA A 138 -10.85 9.24 3.12
N LEU A 139 -10.66 10.50 2.72
CA LEU A 139 -11.73 11.35 2.17
C LEU A 139 -12.35 10.75 0.90
N PHE A 140 -11.52 10.26 -0.03
CA PHE A 140 -12.00 9.61 -1.24
C PHE A 140 -12.98 8.45 -0.92
N ALA A 141 -12.63 7.61 0.04
CA ALA A 141 -13.50 6.49 0.44
C ALA A 141 -14.77 6.98 1.17
N LEU A 142 -14.67 8.00 2.03
CA LEU A 142 -15.82 8.59 2.74
C LEU A 142 -16.78 9.26 1.76
N ASP A 143 -16.29 10.01 0.77
CA ASP A 143 -17.12 10.65 -0.25
C ASP A 143 -17.86 9.62 -1.11
N ALA A 144 -17.16 8.51 -1.47
CA ALA A 144 -17.80 7.41 -2.18
C ALA A 144 -18.91 6.74 -1.35
N LEU A 145 -18.70 6.53 -0.05
CA LEU A 145 -19.72 6.00 0.87
C LEU A 145 -20.89 6.97 1.04
N ALA A 146 -20.64 8.27 1.17
CA ALA A 146 -21.68 9.29 1.29
C ALA A 146 -22.53 9.37 0.02
N ALA A 147 -21.91 9.30 -1.16
CA ALA A 147 -22.62 9.26 -2.45
C ALA A 147 -23.56 8.05 -2.56
N ARG A 148 -23.20 6.93 -1.94
CA ARG A 148 -24.03 5.71 -1.84
C ARG A 148 -25.02 5.74 -0.68
N LYS A 149 -25.03 6.79 0.14
CA LYS A 149 -25.82 6.91 1.38
C LYS A 149 -25.52 5.82 2.42
N ALA A 150 -24.33 5.26 2.38
CA ALA A 150 -23.84 4.28 3.34
C ALA A 150 -23.31 4.92 4.63
N VAL A 151 -23.01 6.22 4.58
CA VAL A 151 -22.66 7.08 5.72
C VAL A 151 -23.42 8.41 5.62
N PRO A 152 -23.50 9.23 6.71
CA PRO A 152 -24.05 10.57 6.66
C PRO A 152 -23.35 11.44 5.60
N ALA A 153 -24.11 12.35 4.98
CA ALA A 153 -23.58 13.22 3.93
C ALA A 153 -22.45 14.16 4.39
N ASP A 154 -22.38 14.44 5.67
CA ASP A 154 -21.37 15.26 6.34
C ASP A 154 -20.21 14.46 6.94
N ALA A 155 -20.11 13.15 6.64
CA ALA A 155 -19.05 12.29 7.18
C ALA A 155 -17.65 12.80 6.83
N ALA A 156 -17.45 13.33 5.62
CA ALA A 156 -16.19 13.93 5.20
C ALA A 156 -15.87 15.20 6.00
N ASP A 157 -16.85 16.05 6.26
CA ASP A 157 -16.68 17.26 7.09
C ASP A 157 -16.33 16.89 8.53
N GLY A 158 -16.98 15.88 9.08
CA GLY A 158 -16.66 15.32 10.39
C GLY A 158 -15.23 14.82 10.48
N TYR A 159 -14.74 14.14 9.43
CA TYR A 159 -13.37 13.68 9.35
C TYR A 159 -12.37 14.85 9.22
N LEU A 160 -12.66 15.83 8.34
CA LEU A 160 -11.81 17.02 8.17
C LEU A 160 -11.64 17.80 9.49
N ALA A 161 -12.67 17.87 10.32
CA ALA A 161 -12.62 18.54 11.61
C ALA A 161 -11.64 17.86 12.62
N LEU A 162 -11.27 16.60 12.39
CA LEU A 162 -10.30 15.86 13.21
C LEU A 162 -8.86 16.04 12.74
N LEU A 163 -8.64 16.59 11.54
CA LEU A 163 -7.30 16.77 11.00
C LEU A 163 -6.58 18.00 11.63
N PRO A 164 -5.24 17.93 11.77
CA PRO A 164 -4.48 19.12 12.17
C PRO A 164 -4.70 20.29 11.21
N PRO A 165 -4.85 21.53 11.72
CA PRO A 165 -5.07 22.70 10.87
C PRO A 165 -4.02 22.89 9.75
N ALA A 166 -2.77 22.49 10.01
CA ALA A 166 -1.69 22.55 9.02
C ALA A 166 -1.90 21.66 7.78
N MET A 167 -2.84 20.72 7.83
CA MET A 167 -3.22 19.88 6.69
C MET A 167 -4.38 20.47 5.87
N LEU A 168 -5.04 21.50 6.38
CA LEU A 168 -6.18 22.12 5.74
C LEU A 168 -5.76 23.39 5.00
N ARG A 169 -6.47 23.73 3.91
CA ARG A 169 -6.30 25.04 3.28
C ARG A 169 -6.94 26.10 4.16
N GLU A 170 -6.30 27.27 4.25
CA GLU A 170 -6.95 28.45 4.80
C GLU A 170 -8.18 28.78 3.94
N ALA A 171 -9.29 29.07 4.61
CA ALA A 171 -10.57 29.42 3.94
C ALA A 171 -10.52 30.80 3.30
#